data_df52fb3a859a87e807346588414c9b1d
#
_entry.id   df52fb3a859a87e807346588414c9b1d
#
_cell.length_a   1.000
_cell.length_b   1.000
_cell.length_c   1.000
_cell.angle_alpha   90.00
_cell.angle_beta   90.00
_cell.angle_gamma   90.00
#
_symmetry.space_group_name_H-M   'P 1'
#
loop_
_entity.id
_entity.type
_entity.pdbx_description
1 polymer ?
#
loop_
_entity_poly.entity_id
_entity_poly.type
_entity_poly.pdbx_seq_one_letter_code
_entity_poly.pdbx_strand_id
1 'polypeptide(L)'
;HKICPELAVREIAAPQLVPAIEGNDFAAAERLAKEYAAQFDSVDGLILGCTHYPLVKEYFRRYLPSNVRVVSQDELMGDKLKDYLRRHAEIETRLDKNHCYQFGVSRLNKHYRQLADMLFPGIDVAEYKKETGN
;
A
#
# COMPACT_ATOMS: atom_id res chain seq x y z
N HIS A 1 19.92 7.72 0.48
CA HIS A 1 21.30 8.26 0.35
C HIS A 1 22.37 7.51 1.14
N LYS A 2 22.07 6.92 2.32
CA LYS A 2 23.10 6.19 3.11
C LYS A 2 23.51 4.84 2.50
N ILE A 3 22.60 4.21 1.73
CA ILE A 3 22.83 2.87 1.15
C ILE A 3 23.29 2.97 -0.30
N CYS A 4 22.76 3.93 -1.06
CA CYS A 4 23.11 4.17 -2.47
C CYS A 4 23.28 5.67 -2.70
N PRO A 5 24.46 6.22 -2.39
CA PRO A 5 24.69 7.68 -2.48
C PRO A 5 24.66 8.21 -3.92
N GLU A 6 24.82 7.32 -4.92
CA GLU A 6 24.75 7.63 -6.34
C GLU A 6 23.33 7.84 -6.88
N LEU A 7 22.30 7.48 -6.10
CA LEU A 7 20.93 7.69 -6.51
C LEU A 7 20.49 9.15 -6.33
N ALA A 8 20.05 9.77 -7.41
CA ALA A 8 19.37 11.05 -7.36
C ALA A 8 17.92 10.84 -6.92
N VAL A 9 17.60 11.21 -5.69
CA VAL A 9 16.24 11.04 -5.12
C VAL A 9 15.55 12.39 -5.04
N ARG A 10 14.35 12.46 -5.60
CA ARG A 10 13.43 13.58 -5.47
C ARG A 10 12.15 13.12 -4.77
N GLU A 11 11.72 13.83 -3.77
CA GLU A 11 10.50 13.54 -3.03
C GLU A 11 9.41 14.57 -3.37
N ILE A 12 8.19 14.08 -3.57
CA ILE A 12 6.98 14.89 -3.78
C ILE A 12 5.93 14.41 -2.79
N ALA A 13 5.46 15.31 -1.94
CA ALA A 13 4.38 15.04 -1.02
C ALA A 13 3.03 15.02 -1.76
N ALA A 14 2.20 14.00 -1.46
CA ALA A 14 0.88 13.84 -2.06
C ALA A 14 -0.24 13.82 -0.98
N PRO A 15 -0.45 14.91 -0.23
CA PRO A 15 -1.32 14.94 0.96
C PRO A 15 -2.80 14.71 0.63
N GLN A 16 -3.24 14.99 -0.58
CA GLN A 16 -4.64 14.84 -0.98
C GLN A 16 -4.99 13.42 -1.44
N LEU A 17 -3.98 12.58 -1.74
CA LEU A 17 -4.22 11.28 -2.33
C LEU A 17 -4.82 10.27 -1.34
N VAL A 18 -4.34 10.25 -0.10
CA VAL A 18 -4.88 9.38 0.95
C VAL A 18 -6.34 9.70 1.28
N PRO A 19 -6.74 10.97 1.52
CA PRO A 19 -8.16 11.31 1.72
C PRO A 19 -9.07 10.90 0.56
N ALA A 20 -8.62 11.02 -0.69
CA ALA A 20 -9.40 10.59 -1.85
C ALA A 20 -9.60 9.06 -1.86
N ILE A 21 -8.55 8.29 -1.56
CA ILE A 21 -8.61 6.83 -1.48
C ILE A 21 -9.53 6.39 -0.34
N GLU A 22 -9.35 6.91 0.86
CA GLU A 22 -10.16 6.57 2.04
C GLU A 22 -11.62 7.00 1.90
N GLY A 23 -11.87 8.07 1.14
CA GLY A 23 -13.21 8.52 0.78
C GLY A 23 -13.87 7.71 -0.36
N ASN A 24 -13.17 6.72 -0.93
CA ASN A 24 -13.59 5.96 -2.12
C ASN A 24 -13.83 6.84 -3.36
N ASP A 25 -13.22 8.03 -3.41
CA ASP A 25 -13.27 8.91 -4.59
C ASP A 25 -12.11 8.59 -5.55
N PHE A 26 -12.24 7.45 -6.21
CA PHE A 26 -11.21 6.99 -7.16
C PHE A 26 -11.10 7.90 -8.40
N ALA A 27 -12.14 8.65 -8.74
CA ALA A 27 -12.05 9.64 -9.81
C ALA A 27 -11.16 10.83 -9.40
N ALA A 28 -11.28 11.31 -8.16
CA ALA A 28 -10.35 12.31 -7.61
C ALA A 28 -8.95 11.74 -7.47
N ALA A 29 -8.80 10.50 -6.99
CA ALA A 29 -7.50 9.85 -6.86
C ALA A 29 -6.78 9.72 -8.20
N GLU A 30 -7.50 9.39 -9.29
CA GLU A 30 -6.92 9.33 -10.63
C GLU A 30 -6.46 10.71 -11.14
N ARG A 31 -7.28 11.76 -10.95
CA ARG A 31 -6.87 13.13 -11.31
C ARG A 31 -5.61 13.55 -10.56
N LEU A 32 -5.57 13.29 -9.25
CA LEU A 32 -4.42 13.60 -8.41
C LEU A 32 -3.18 12.80 -8.83
N ALA A 33 -3.32 11.52 -9.13
CA ALA A 33 -2.20 10.71 -9.62
C ALA A 33 -1.62 11.27 -10.92
N LYS A 34 -2.47 11.74 -11.84
CA LYS A 34 -2.06 12.43 -13.07
C LYS A 34 -1.28 13.72 -12.78
N GLU A 35 -1.80 14.53 -11.87
CA GLU A 35 -1.16 15.81 -11.48
C GLU A 35 0.20 15.58 -10.78
N TYR A 36 0.30 14.57 -9.92
CA TYR A 36 1.56 14.20 -9.28
C TYR A 36 2.53 13.56 -10.27
N ALA A 37 2.06 12.67 -11.15
CA ALA A 37 2.90 12.06 -12.18
C ALA A 37 3.55 13.10 -13.10
N ALA A 38 2.81 14.16 -13.46
CA ALA A 38 3.31 15.25 -14.30
C ALA A 38 4.44 16.08 -13.66
N GLN A 39 4.67 15.91 -12.35
CA GLN A 39 5.76 16.62 -11.65
C GLN A 39 7.09 15.85 -11.71
N PHE A 40 7.09 14.61 -12.22
CA PHE A 40 8.28 13.77 -12.33
C PHE A 40 8.83 13.84 -13.77
N ASP A 41 9.78 14.72 -13.99
CA ASP A 41 10.51 14.82 -15.24
C ASP A 41 11.77 13.95 -15.18
N SER A 42 12.00 13.16 -16.24
CA SER A 42 13.27 12.40 -16.46
C SER A 42 13.65 11.49 -15.28
N VAL A 43 12.68 10.74 -14.76
CA VAL A 43 12.94 9.73 -13.72
C VAL A 43 12.95 8.32 -14.30
N ASP A 44 13.81 7.45 -13.77
CA ASP A 44 13.89 6.04 -14.16
C ASP A 44 12.91 5.17 -13.35
N GLY A 45 12.51 5.64 -12.17
CA GLY A 45 11.60 4.94 -11.29
C GLY A 45 10.84 5.86 -10.36
N LEU A 46 9.62 5.43 -10.02
CA LEU A 46 8.76 6.03 -9.01
C LEU A 46 8.53 5.03 -7.87
N ILE A 47 8.84 5.43 -6.65
CA ILE A 47 8.51 4.67 -5.45
C ILE A 47 7.26 5.25 -4.81
N LEU A 48 6.22 4.42 -4.69
CA LEU A 48 5.00 4.77 -3.97
C LEU A 48 5.20 4.52 -2.47
N GLY A 49 5.61 5.56 -1.74
CA GLY A 49 6.08 5.49 -0.37
C GLY A 49 4.98 5.46 0.72
N CYS A 50 3.73 5.19 0.36
CA CYS A 50 2.61 5.13 1.30
C CYS A 50 1.87 3.79 1.15
N THR A 51 1.35 3.26 2.25
CA THR A 51 0.60 1.99 2.28
C THR A 51 -0.73 2.04 1.53
N HIS A 52 -1.29 3.22 1.28
CA HIS A 52 -2.50 3.40 0.48
C HIS A 52 -2.22 3.44 -1.03
N TYR A 53 -1.04 3.85 -1.45
CA TYR A 53 -0.73 4.10 -2.86
C TYR A 53 -0.73 2.85 -3.77
N PRO A 54 -0.52 1.63 -3.29
CA PRO A 54 -0.72 0.44 -4.11
C PRO A 54 -2.11 0.36 -4.77
N LEU A 55 -3.15 0.90 -4.10
CA LEU A 55 -4.53 0.92 -4.61
C LEU A 55 -4.71 1.78 -5.87
N VAL A 56 -3.82 2.71 -6.09
CA VAL A 56 -3.86 3.67 -7.22
C VAL A 56 -2.63 3.61 -8.11
N LYS A 57 -1.77 2.58 -7.95
CA LYS A 57 -0.53 2.46 -8.71
C LYS A 57 -0.75 2.41 -10.22
N GLU A 58 -1.86 1.82 -10.68
CA GLU A 58 -2.19 1.73 -12.08
C GLU A 58 -2.49 3.11 -12.71
N TYR A 59 -2.96 4.07 -11.90
CA TYR A 59 -3.11 5.45 -12.36
C TYR A 59 -1.74 6.08 -12.62
N PHE A 60 -0.77 5.88 -11.73
CA PHE A 60 0.61 6.36 -11.98
C PHE A 60 1.23 5.70 -13.20
N ARG A 61 1.06 4.38 -13.38
CA ARG A 61 1.55 3.66 -14.56
C ARG A 61 0.97 4.20 -15.86
N ARG A 62 -0.30 4.62 -15.84
CA ARG A 62 -1.00 5.17 -17.00
C ARG A 62 -0.46 6.54 -17.43
N TYR A 63 -0.05 7.37 -16.48
CA TYR A 63 0.36 8.75 -16.73
C TYR A 63 1.87 8.98 -16.75
N LEU A 64 2.66 8.00 -16.39
CA LEU A 64 4.12 8.04 -16.53
C LEU A 64 4.55 7.41 -17.85
N PRO A 65 5.73 7.81 -18.38
CA PRO A 65 6.33 7.11 -19.51
C PRO A 65 6.49 5.62 -19.24
N SER A 66 6.31 4.78 -20.26
CA SER A 66 6.33 3.32 -20.14
C SER A 66 7.66 2.72 -19.66
N ASN A 67 8.74 3.47 -19.79
CA ASN A 67 10.07 3.10 -19.30
C ASN A 67 10.28 3.41 -17.81
N VAL A 68 9.38 4.16 -17.16
CA VAL A 68 9.47 4.46 -15.73
C VAL A 68 8.97 3.27 -14.92
N ARG A 69 9.82 2.71 -14.07
CA ARG A 69 9.45 1.62 -13.18
C ARG A 69 8.69 2.14 -11.97
N VAL A 70 7.43 1.77 -11.83
CA VAL A 70 6.63 2.07 -10.62
C VAL A 70 6.79 0.91 -9.63
N VAL A 71 7.30 1.22 -8.44
CA VAL A 71 7.53 0.27 -7.34
C VAL A 71 6.61 0.61 -6.18
N SER A 72 5.92 -0.38 -5.65
CA SER A 72 5.05 -0.24 -4.48
C SER A 72 5.22 -1.39 -3.49
N GLN A 73 4.78 -1.19 -2.26
CA GLN A 73 5.04 -2.14 -1.17
C GLN A 73 4.35 -3.50 -1.38
N ASP A 74 3.18 -3.54 -1.99
CA ASP A 74 2.42 -4.77 -2.25
C ASP A 74 3.21 -5.77 -3.10
N GLU A 75 4.03 -5.29 -4.03
CA GLU A 75 4.85 -6.13 -4.89
C GLU A 75 6.06 -6.75 -4.16
N LEU A 76 6.49 -6.15 -3.06
CA LEU A 76 7.72 -6.54 -2.37
C LEU A 76 7.46 -7.28 -1.06
N MET A 77 6.35 -7.01 -0.38
CA MET A 77 6.12 -7.47 1.00
C MET A 77 5.99 -8.98 1.09
N GLY A 78 5.31 -9.64 0.15
CA GLY A 78 5.14 -11.09 0.15
C GLY A 78 6.47 -11.84 0.13
N ASP A 79 7.34 -11.48 -0.81
CA ASP A 79 8.65 -12.12 -0.95
C ASP A 79 9.58 -11.77 0.23
N LYS A 80 9.51 -10.54 0.72
CA LYS A 80 10.30 -10.13 1.89
C LYS A 80 9.87 -10.86 3.15
N LEU A 81 8.56 -11.04 3.37
CA LEU A 81 8.05 -11.81 4.50
C LEU A 81 8.46 -13.27 4.40
N LYS A 82 8.33 -13.88 3.22
CA LYS A 82 8.75 -15.27 2.97
C LYS A 82 10.23 -15.46 3.26
N ASP A 83 11.08 -14.55 2.78
CA ASP A 83 12.52 -14.59 3.04
C ASP A 83 12.85 -14.38 4.52
N TYR A 84 12.12 -13.49 5.19
CA TYR A 84 12.25 -13.26 6.63
C TYR A 84 11.94 -14.54 7.42
N LEU A 85 10.79 -15.16 7.18
CA LEU A 85 10.37 -16.38 7.87
C LEU A 85 11.34 -17.54 7.61
N ARG A 86 11.86 -17.67 6.38
CA ARG A 86 12.88 -18.69 6.06
C ARG A 86 14.15 -18.52 6.89
N ARG A 87 14.54 -17.29 7.21
CA ARG A 87 15.72 -16.99 8.04
C ARG A 87 15.44 -17.04 9.53
N HIS A 88 14.16 -17.05 9.94
CA HIS A 88 13.70 -17.04 11.33
C HIS A 88 12.81 -18.26 11.59
N ALA A 89 13.41 -19.46 11.54
CA ALA A 89 12.69 -20.71 11.75
C ALA A 89 12.01 -20.77 13.13
N GLU A 90 12.57 -20.11 14.14
CA GLU A 90 12.00 -20.00 15.49
C GLU A 90 10.67 -19.24 15.53
N ILE A 91 10.42 -18.36 14.55
CA ILE A 91 9.13 -17.68 14.37
C ILE A 91 8.23 -18.53 13.47
N GLU A 92 8.76 -18.96 12.34
CA GLU A 92 8.02 -19.68 11.31
C GLU A 92 7.35 -20.97 11.86
N THR A 93 8.05 -21.72 12.71
CA THR A 93 7.54 -22.96 13.32
C THR A 93 6.41 -22.74 14.33
N ARG A 94 6.26 -21.52 14.85
CA ARG A 94 5.19 -21.13 15.78
C ARG A 94 3.94 -20.61 15.11
N LEU A 95 3.99 -20.36 13.80
CA LEU A 95 2.85 -19.88 13.05
C LEU A 95 1.85 -21.01 12.78
N ASP A 96 0.60 -20.70 12.95
CA ASP A 96 -0.49 -21.58 12.54
C ASP A 96 -0.55 -21.69 11.00
N LYS A 97 -0.79 -22.90 10.49
CA LYS A 97 -0.85 -23.18 9.06
C LYS A 97 -2.28 -23.42 8.55
N ASN A 98 -3.29 -23.07 9.34
CA ASN A 98 -4.70 -23.32 9.03
C ASN A 98 -5.28 -22.41 7.93
N HIS A 99 -4.48 -21.53 7.36
CA HIS A 99 -4.91 -20.57 6.32
C HIS A 99 -6.10 -19.69 6.75
N CYS A 100 -6.17 -19.38 8.05
CA CYS A 100 -7.18 -18.45 8.57
C CYS A 100 -6.72 -17.01 8.45
N TYR A 101 -7.62 -16.17 7.97
CA TYR A 101 -7.39 -14.71 7.89
C TYR A 101 -8.37 -14.01 8.81
N GLN A 102 -7.86 -13.11 9.66
CA GLN A 102 -8.68 -12.25 10.51
C GLN A 102 -8.25 -10.81 10.24
N PHE A 103 -9.19 -10.01 9.77
CA PHE A 103 -8.96 -8.59 9.53
C PHE A 103 -9.70 -7.78 10.57
N GLY A 104 -8.96 -6.99 11.30
CA GLY A 104 -9.51 -6.13 12.34
C GLY A 104 -9.09 -4.69 12.16
N VAL A 105 -10.02 -3.78 12.42
CA VAL A 105 -9.79 -2.33 12.45
C VAL A 105 -10.23 -1.77 13.79
N SER A 106 -9.58 -0.72 14.26
CA SER A 106 -9.94 -0.08 15.53
C SER A 106 -11.29 0.63 15.47
N ARG A 107 -11.72 1.03 14.29
CA ARG A 107 -13.02 1.66 14.04
C ARG A 107 -13.49 1.33 12.64
N LEU A 108 -14.62 0.65 12.54
CA LEU A 108 -15.21 0.26 11.26
C LEU A 108 -16.33 1.25 10.90
N ASN A 109 -16.07 2.05 9.87
CA ASN A 109 -17.08 2.94 9.30
C ASN A 109 -17.57 2.45 7.93
N LYS A 110 -18.58 3.11 7.37
CA LYS A 110 -19.19 2.72 6.09
C LYS A 110 -18.17 2.72 4.93
N HIS A 111 -17.25 3.69 4.90
CA HIS A 111 -16.26 3.81 3.83
C HIS A 111 -15.22 2.68 3.91
N TYR A 112 -14.72 2.37 5.10
CA TYR A 112 -13.81 1.23 5.29
C TYR A 112 -14.45 -0.10 4.94
N ARG A 113 -15.74 -0.29 5.27
CA ARG A 113 -16.46 -1.50 4.87
C ARG A 113 -16.55 -1.63 3.35
N GLN A 114 -16.95 -0.57 2.66
CA GLN A 114 -17.01 -0.56 1.20
C GLN A 114 -15.66 -0.82 0.54
N LEU A 115 -14.59 -0.21 1.08
CA LEU A 115 -13.23 -0.42 0.60
C LEU A 115 -12.77 -1.87 0.83
N ALA A 116 -13.06 -2.43 2.01
CA ALA A 116 -12.74 -3.81 2.33
C ALA A 116 -13.48 -4.80 1.42
N ASP A 117 -14.77 -4.62 1.20
CA ASP A 117 -15.58 -5.46 0.31
C ASP A 117 -15.05 -5.43 -1.13
N MET A 118 -14.57 -4.26 -1.58
CA MET A 118 -14.01 -4.09 -2.92
C MET A 118 -12.63 -4.76 -3.07
N LEU A 119 -11.76 -4.62 -2.07
CA LEU A 119 -10.38 -5.12 -2.11
C LEU A 119 -10.27 -6.60 -1.74
N PHE A 120 -11.12 -7.05 -0.85
CA PHE A 120 -11.07 -8.39 -0.26
C PHE A 120 -12.46 -9.02 -0.28
N PRO A 121 -13.03 -9.27 -1.46
CA PRO A 121 -14.38 -9.83 -1.55
C PRO A 121 -14.47 -11.18 -0.83
N GLY A 122 -15.44 -11.29 0.07
CA GLY A 122 -15.66 -12.50 0.86
C GLY A 122 -14.82 -12.61 2.15
N ILE A 123 -14.03 -11.58 2.50
CA ILE A 123 -13.33 -11.51 3.77
C ILE A 123 -14.12 -10.60 4.72
N ASP A 124 -14.49 -11.11 5.89
CA ASP A 124 -15.14 -10.31 6.92
C ASP A 124 -14.11 -9.46 7.68
N VAL A 125 -14.40 -8.17 7.80
CA VAL A 125 -13.59 -7.22 8.56
C VAL A 125 -14.34 -6.80 9.82
N ALA A 126 -13.80 -7.15 10.97
CA ALA A 126 -14.39 -6.85 12.28
C ALA A 126 -13.84 -5.56 12.90
N GLU A 127 -14.66 -4.89 13.70
CA GLU A 127 -14.15 -3.84 14.58
C GLU A 127 -13.49 -4.49 15.81
N TYR A 128 -12.19 -4.24 15.97
CA TYR A 128 -11.42 -4.77 17.07
C TYR A 128 -11.45 -3.80 18.25
N LYS A 129 -12.18 -4.15 19.28
CA LYS A 129 -12.12 -3.41 20.55
C LYS A 129 -10.87 -3.85 21.31
N LYS A 130 -9.94 -2.93 21.53
CA LYS A 130 -8.82 -3.18 22.43
C LYS A 130 -9.41 -3.54 23.82
N GLU A 131 -9.20 -4.77 24.26
CA GLU A 131 -9.46 -5.08 25.66
C GLU A 131 -8.58 -4.15 26.50
N THR A 132 -9.20 -3.21 27.18
CA THR A 132 -8.53 -2.44 28.22
C THR A 132 -8.25 -3.41 29.35
N GLY A 133 -7.07 -4.05 29.29
CA GLY A 133 -6.59 -4.85 30.40
C GLY A 133 -6.55 -3.98 31.67
N ASN A 134 -7.21 -4.49 32.68
CA ASN A 134 -7.09 -4.02 34.06
C ASN A 134 -5.64 -4.16 34.53
#